data_097f450aaa0c6e38504aa7f6021c4ac7
#
_entry.id   097f450aaa0c6e38504aa7f6021c4ac7
#
_cell.length_a   1.000
_cell.length_b   1.000
_cell.length_c   1.000
_cell.angle_alpha   90.00
_cell.angle_beta   90.00
_cell.angle_gamma   90.00
#
_symmetry.space_group_name_H-M   'P 1'
#
loop_
_entity.id
_entity.type
_entity.pdbx_description
1 polymer ?
#
loop_
_entity_poly.entity_id
_entity_poly.type
_entity_poly.pdbx_seq_one_letter_code
_entity_poly.pdbx_strand_id
1 'polypeptide(L)'
;MSAGRALQDQYGLVVDIIPVDHKGHIVVSELERLMDDDVLLVSIMAVNNEIGTIQNIQKLSEVVRKHGSIFHCDAAQAPLAISVADFASHVDMLSLSGHKMYGPKGIGALYINRELQEEIEPLVYGGGQQKGIRPGTLPTPLCVGLASASDYVSSPEASHKREELRTLRDRFLNKLLALPYSARLFGAELENRHPGNISIGFEGLNAQDILGALQPRLAASTGSACTSGIPEPSHVLKAIGLTTEEAESALSLIHI
;
A
#
# COMPACT_ATOMS: atom_id res chain seq x y z
N MET A 1 9.59 -5.34 -3.40
CA MET A 1 11.01 -5.28 -3.84
C MET A 1 11.86 -6.39 -3.21
N SER A 2 11.97 -6.51 -1.85
CA SER A 2 12.82 -7.56 -1.23
C SER A 2 12.37 -8.99 -1.54
N ALA A 3 11.06 -9.27 -1.53
CA ALA A 3 10.55 -10.59 -1.91
C ALA A 3 10.85 -10.93 -3.37
N GLY A 4 10.70 -9.97 -4.30
CA GLY A 4 11.06 -10.17 -5.70
C GLY A 4 12.54 -10.52 -5.88
N ARG A 5 13.44 -9.79 -5.21
CA ARG A 5 14.89 -10.11 -5.24
C ARG A 5 15.17 -11.53 -4.72
N ALA A 6 14.53 -11.92 -3.61
CA ALA A 6 14.67 -13.27 -3.09
C ALA A 6 14.21 -14.34 -4.08
N LEU A 7 13.12 -14.09 -4.81
CA LEU A 7 12.64 -15.00 -5.86
C LEU A 7 13.63 -15.09 -7.04
N GLN A 8 14.22 -13.97 -7.45
CA GLN A 8 15.29 -13.96 -8.45
C GLN A 8 16.49 -14.81 -7.99
N ASP A 9 16.97 -14.56 -6.77
CA ASP A 9 18.17 -15.19 -6.23
C ASP A 9 17.99 -16.71 -5.99
N GLN A 10 16.80 -17.11 -5.53
CA GLN A 10 16.55 -18.52 -5.13
C GLN A 10 16.02 -19.38 -6.26
N TYR A 11 15.22 -18.80 -7.17
CA TYR A 11 14.50 -19.56 -8.19
C TYR A 11 14.83 -19.15 -9.62
N GLY A 12 15.68 -18.13 -9.81
CA GLY A 12 16.06 -17.66 -11.13
C GLY A 12 14.92 -16.95 -11.88
N LEU A 13 13.87 -16.53 -11.19
CA LEU A 13 12.75 -15.80 -11.80
C LEU A 13 13.20 -14.41 -12.25
N VAL A 14 12.68 -13.95 -13.39
CA VAL A 14 12.85 -12.56 -13.81
C VAL A 14 11.81 -11.70 -13.10
N VAL A 15 12.24 -10.58 -12.52
CA VAL A 15 11.36 -9.65 -11.82
C VAL A 15 11.48 -8.28 -12.45
N ASP A 16 10.45 -7.88 -13.16
CA ASP A 16 10.32 -6.55 -13.75
C ASP A 16 9.60 -5.58 -12.81
N ILE A 17 10.04 -4.32 -12.81
CA ILE A 17 9.44 -3.27 -12.02
C ILE A 17 8.62 -2.39 -12.95
N ILE A 18 7.30 -2.34 -12.72
CA ILE A 18 6.39 -1.52 -13.50
C ILE A 18 6.60 -0.04 -13.12
N PRO A 19 6.93 0.84 -14.08
CA PRO A 19 7.07 2.25 -13.82
C PRO A 19 5.78 2.92 -13.34
N VAL A 20 5.94 3.98 -12.56
CA VAL A 20 4.86 4.87 -12.14
C VAL A 20 5.07 6.28 -12.71
N ASP A 21 3.98 7.04 -12.83
CA ASP A 21 4.05 8.45 -13.18
C ASP A 21 4.44 9.32 -11.97
N HIS A 22 4.57 10.62 -12.17
CA HIS A 22 4.93 11.60 -11.14
C HIS A 22 3.89 11.72 -10.00
N LYS A 23 2.71 11.13 -10.15
CA LYS A 23 1.64 11.02 -9.13
C LYS A 23 1.64 9.65 -8.44
N GLY A 24 2.49 8.73 -8.88
CA GLY A 24 2.61 7.38 -8.35
C GLY A 24 1.58 6.39 -8.89
N HIS A 25 0.85 6.73 -9.97
CA HIS A 25 -0.01 5.78 -10.67
C HIS A 25 0.83 4.90 -11.60
N ILE A 26 0.47 3.63 -11.69
CA ILE A 26 1.06 2.70 -12.65
C ILE A 26 0.85 3.25 -14.07
N VAL A 27 1.93 3.28 -14.85
CA VAL A 27 1.88 3.61 -16.27
C VAL A 27 1.36 2.41 -17.03
N VAL A 28 0.08 2.45 -17.41
CA VAL A 28 -0.63 1.29 -18.00
C VAL A 28 0.04 0.81 -19.28
N SER A 29 0.52 1.71 -20.13
CA SER A 29 1.24 1.34 -21.37
C SER A 29 2.56 0.59 -21.09
N GLU A 30 3.23 0.87 -19.96
CA GLU A 30 4.41 0.13 -19.56
C GLU A 30 4.05 -1.23 -18.99
N LEU A 31 2.95 -1.34 -18.24
CA LEU A 31 2.41 -2.63 -17.84
C LEU A 31 2.09 -3.47 -19.08
N GLU A 32 1.35 -2.93 -20.06
CA GLU A 32 1.03 -3.63 -21.32
C GLU A 32 2.28 -4.08 -22.07
N ARG A 33 3.35 -3.27 -22.09
CA ARG A 33 4.63 -3.60 -22.73
C ARG A 33 5.39 -4.73 -22.05
N LEU A 34 5.26 -4.84 -20.72
CA LEU A 34 5.90 -5.87 -19.89
C LEU A 34 5.13 -7.20 -19.87
N MET A 35 3.87 -7.18 -20.29
CA MET A 35 3.03 -8.40 -20.30
C MET A 35 3.31 -9.24 -21.53
N ASP A 36 3.52 -10.54 -21.29
CA ASP A 36 3.55 -11.61 -22.28
C ASP A 36 3.02 -12.91 -21.66
N ASP A 37 3.05 -13.99 -22.42
CA ASP A 37 2.52 -15.29 -21.99
C ASP A 37 3.41 -16.00 -20.93
N ASP A 38 4.64 -15.50 -20.69
CA ASP A 38 5.58 -16.04 -19.69
C ASP A 38 5.43 -15.33 -18.32
N VAL A 39 4.62 -14.25 -18.24
CA VAL A 39 4.39 -13.54 -16.98
C VAL A 39 3.47 -14.35 -16.08
N LEU A 40 4.04 -14.96 -15.04
CA LEU A 40 3.30 -15.76 -14.06
C LEU A 40 2.42 -14.91 -13.15
N LEU A 41 2.96 -13.82 -12.59
CA LEU A 41 2.33 -13.05 -11.53
C LEU A 41 2.58 -11.55 -11.70
N VAL A 42 1.53 -10.77 -11.60
CA VAL A 42 1.60 -9.31 -11.43
C VAL A 42 1.17 -8.96 -10.01
N SER A 43 2.02 -8.23 -9.28
CA SER A 43 1.74 -7.83 -7.90
C SER A 43 1.76 -6.29 -7.77
N ILE A 44 0.62 -5.70 -7.43
CA ILE A 44 0.44 -4.24 -7.34
C ILE A 44 -0.25 -3.90 -6.02
N MET A 45 0.22 -2.85 -5.32
CA MET A 45 -0.48 -2.33 -4.16
C MET A 45 -1.67 -1.45 -4.58
N ALA A 46 -2.82 -1.63 -3.91
CA ALA A 46 -4.00 -0.80 -4.19
C ALA A 46 -3.82 0.66 -3.76
N VAL A 47 -3.15 0.87 -2.63
CA VAL A 47 -2.93 2.20 -2.03
C VAL A 47 -1.51 2.29 -1.51
N ASN A 48 -0.77 3.30 -1.95
CA ASN A 48 0.60 3.49 -1.48
C ASN A 48 0.64 4.05 -0.06
N ASN A 49 1.47 3.47 0.79
CA ASN A 49 1.58 3.80 2.21
C ASN A 49 2.33 5.12 2.49
N GLU A 50 3.11 5.64 1.54
CA GLU A 50 3.89 6.87 1.73
C GLU A 50 3.18 8.08 1.12
N ILE A 51 2.83 8.00 -0.14
CA ILE A 51 2.24 9.11 -0.91
C ILE A 51 0.72 9.01 -1.03
N GLY A 52 0.10 7.95 -0.52
CA GLY A 52 -1.35 7.77 -0.46
C GLY A 52 -2.04 7.49 -1.80
N THR A 53 -1.32 7.45 -2.90
CA THR A 53 -1.89 7.25 -4.25
C THR A 53 -2.69 5.96 -4.33
N ILE A 54 -3.93 6.05 -4.85
CA ILE A 54 -4.86 4.93 -5.06
C ILE A 54 -4.77 4.48 -6.51
N GLN A 55 -4.54 3.19 -6.73
CA GLN A 55 -4.47 2.59 -8.08
C GLN A 55 -5.87 2.20 -8.58
N ASN A 56 -6.09 2.28 -9.88
CA ASN A 56 -7.29 1.74 -10.53
C ASN A 56 -7.11 0.24 -10.78
N ILE A 57 -7.40 -0.57 -9.75
CA ILE A 57 -7.20 -2.03 -9.79
C ILE A 57 -8.03 -2.69 -10.89
N GLN A 58 -9.26 -2.23 -11.14
CA GLN A 58 -10.09 -2.77 -12.21
C GLN A 58 -9.41 -2.63 -13.58
N LYS A 59 -8.94 -1.41 -13.91
CA LYS A 59 -8.26 -1.16 -15.18
C LYS A 59 -6.98 -1.98 -15.34
N LEU A 60 -6.20 -2.12 -14.26
CA LEU A 60 -4.98 -2.92 -14.27
C LEU A 60 -5.28 -4.41 -14.43
N SER A 61 -6.36 -4.91 -13.80
CA SER A 61 -6.85 -6.28 -13.96
C SER A 61 -7.20 -6.61 -15.42
N GLU A 62 -7.80 -5.68 -16.15
CA GLU A 62 -8.14 -5.88 -17.58
C GLU A 62 -6.91 -6.16 -18.43
N VAL A 63 -5.77 -5.54 -18.11
CA VAL A 63 -4.50 -5.80 -18.79
C VAL A 63 -3.95 -7.18 -18.42
N VAL A 64 -3.86 -7.45 -17.11
CA VAL A 64 -3.27 -8.70 -16.60
C VAL A 64 -4.02 -9.94 -17.10
N ARG A 65 -5.36 -9.90 -17.07
CA ARG A 65 -6.23 -11.01 -17.48
C ARG A 65 -6.11 -11.38 -18.96
N LYS A 66 -5.75 -10.45 -19.85
CA LYS A 66 -5.54 -10.74 -21.27
C LYS A 66 -4.45 -11.77 -21.51
N HIS A 67 -3.48 -11.86 -20.63
CA HIS A 67 -2.32 -12.75 -20.72
C HIS A 67 -2.43 -14.00 -19.83
N GLY A 68 -3.53 -14.14 -19.08
CA GLY A 68 -3.74 -15.29 -18.19
C GLY A 68 -2.86 -15.29 -16.94
N SER A 69 -2.15 -14.21 -16.66
CA SER A 69 -1.29 -14.07 -15.50
C SER A 69 -2.11 -13.92 -14.20
N ILE A 70 -1.58 -14.38 -13.09
CA ILE A 70 -2.17 -14.24 -11.76
C ILE A 70 -2.04 -12.77 -11.31
N PHE A 71 -3.13 -12.16 -10.85
CA PHE A 71 -3.11 -10.80 -10.33
C PHE A 71 -3.21 -10.79 -8.80
N HIS A 72 -2.11 -10.44 -8.13
CA HIS A 72 -2.05 -10.19 -6.69
C HIS A 72 -2.17 -8.70 -6.40
N CYS A 73 -3.04 -8.34 -5.46
CA CYS A 73 -3.17 -6.98 -4.95
C CYS A 73 -2.74 -6.90 -3.48
N ASP A 74 -1.72 -6.10 -3.20
CA ASP A 74 -1.45 -5.69 -1.82
C ASP A 74 -2.47 -4.62 -1.41
N ALA A 75 -3.46 -5.02 -0.63
CA ALA A 75 -4.52 -4.16 -0.12
C ALA A 75 -4.30 -3.75 1.36
N ALA A 76 -3.08 -3.87 1.88
CA ALA A 76 -2.80 -3.58 3.29
C ALA A 76 -3.22 -2.16 3.71
N GLN A 77 -3.15 -1.18 2.81
CA GLN A 77 -3.56 0.21 3.06
C GLN A 77 -4.97 0.54 2.51
N ALA A 78 -5.61 -0.38 1.79
CA ALA A 78 -6.87 -0.12 1.11
C ALA A 78 -8.09 0.04 2.04
N PRO A 79 -8.28 -0.77 3.12
CA PRO A 79 -9.54 -0.81 3.86
C PRO A 79 -9.96 0.53 4.49
N LEU A 80 -9.01 1.39 4.84
CA LEU A 80 -9.29 2.73 5.37
C LEU A 80 -9.39 3.80 4.28
N ALA A 81 -9.05 3.47 3.04
CA ALA A 81 -9.07 4.40 1.91
C ALA A 81 -10.30 4.22 1.01
N ILE A 82 -10.57 2.98 0.63
CA ILE A 82 -11.58 2.59 -0.36
C ILE A 82 -12.28 1.31 0.09
N SER A 83 -13.42 1.01 -0.52
CA SER A 83 -14.08 -0.28 -0.34
C SER A 83 -13.29 -1.39 -1.04
N VAL A 84 -12.84 -2.37 -0.27
CA VAL A 84 -12.14 -3.54 -0.83
C VAL A 84 -13.09 -4.39 -1.68
N ALA A 85 -14.38 -4.43 -1.33
CA ALA A 85 -15.39 -5.17 -2.08
C ALA A 85 -15.53 -4.69 -3.53
N ASP A 86 -15.25 -3.40 -3.79
CA ASP A 86 -15.40 -2.82 -5.13
C ASP A 86 -14.38 -3.36 -6.14
N PHE A 87 -13.25 -3.89 -5.68
CA PHE A 87 -12.22 -4.41 -6.57
C PHE A 87 -11.77 -5.86 -6.27
N ALA A 88 -12.24 -6.47 -5.17
CA ALA A 88 -11.83 -7.83 -4.81
C ALA A 88 -12.14 -8.88 -5.90
N SER A 89 -13.21 -8.71 -6.68
CA SER A 89 -13.56 -9.58 -7.80
C SER A 89 -12.66 -9.43 -9.04
N HIS A 90 -11.80 -8.42 -9.03
CA HIS A 90 -10.86 -8.13 -10.13
C HIS A 90 -9.46 -8.72 -9.90
N VAL A 91 -9.22 -9.36 -8.76
CA VAL A 91 -7.92 -9.92 -8.41
C VAL A 91 -8.03 -11.39 -8.03
N ASP A 92 -6.96 -12.13 -8.24
CA ASP A 92 -6.88 -13.56 -7.91
C ASP A 92 -6.39 -13.78 -6.49
N MET A 93 -5.54 -12.88 -6.00
CA MET A 93 -5.02 -12.88 -4.65
C MET A 93 -5.06 -11.46 -4.05
N LEU A 94 -5.33 -11.37 -2.73
CA LEU A 94 -5.40 -10.07 -2.05
C LEU A 94 -4.86 -10.17 -0.63
N SER A 95 -3.87 -9.34 -0.31
CA SER A 95 -3.26 -9.29 1.02
C SER A 95 -3.88 -8.19 1.88
N LEU A 96 -4.24 -8.53 3.12
CA LEU A 96 -4.75 -7.61 4.13
C LEU A 96 -3.88 -7.64 5.39
N SER A 97 -3.77 -6.50 6.08
CA SER A 97 -3.04 -6.36 7.35
C SER A 97 -3.97 -5.86 8.46
N GLY A 98 -4.13 -6.68 9.52
CA GLY A 98 -5.10 -6.40 10.57
C GLY A 98 -4.89 -5.04 11.25
N HIS A 99 -3.65 -4.73 11.65
CA HIS A 99 -3.36 -3.47 12.37
C HIS A 99 -3.52 -2.20 11.51
N LYS A 100 -3.65 -2.33 10.18
CA LYS A 100 -3.91 -1.21 9.26
C LYS A 100 -5.39 -1.02 8.94
N MET A 101 -6.27 -1.77 9.60
CA MET A 101 -7.72 -1.66 9.46
C MET A 101 -8.43 -1.69 10.82
N TYR A 102 -7.78 -1.14 11.85
CA TYR A 102 -8.23 -1.11 13.26
C TYR A 102 -8.29 -2.50 13.94
N GLY A 103 -7.73 -3.51 13.31
CA GLY A 103 -7.60 -4.84 13.88
C GLY A 103 -6.33 -5.02 14.72
N PRO A 104 -6.16 -6.21 15.32
CA PRO A 104 -4.98 -6.49 16.15
C PRO A 104 -3.69 -6.60 15.34
N LYS A 105 -2.55 -6.28 15.97
CA LYS A 105 -1.22 -6.60 15.44
C LYS A 105 -0.99 -8.11 15.48
N GLY A 106 -0.16 -8.61 14.55
CA GLY A 106 0.23 -10.02 14.49
C GLY A 106 -0.71 -10.90 13.68
N ILE A 107 -1.70 -10.32 13.00
CA ILE A 107 -2.58 -11.04 12.07
C ILE A 107 -2.79 -10.25 10.77
N GLY A 108 -2.96 -11.00 9.70
CA GLY A 108 -3.41 -10.54 8.39
C GLY A 108 -4.19 -11.64 7.70
N ALA A 109 -4.64 -11.37 6.49
CA ALA A 109 -5.32 -12.34 5.65
C ALA A 109 -4.76 -12.27 4.23
N LEU A 110 -4.69 -13.44 3.59
CA LEU A 110 -4.49 -13.59 2.16
C LEU A 110 -5.75 -14.24 1.59
N TYR A 111 -6.49 -13.48 0.80
CA TYR A 111 -7.52 -14.03 -0.06
C TYR A 111 -6.85 -14.70 -1.26
N ILE A 112 -7.33 -15.87 -1.62
CA ILE A 112 -6.88 -16.63 -2.78
C ILE A 112 -8.14 -17.10 -3.51
N ASN A 113 -8.23 -16.82 -4.80
CA ASN A 113 -9.28 -17.31 -5.66
C ASN A 113 -9.36 -18.86 -5.54
N ARG A 114 -10.58 -19.36 -5.53
CA ARG A 114 -10.85 -20.79 -5.27
C ARG A 114 -10.11 -21.71 -6.24
N GLU A 115 -10.00 -21.33 -7.50
CA GLU A 115 -9.31 -22.11 -8.54
C GLU A 115 -7.82 -22.23 -8.26
N LEU A 116 -7.18 -21.18 -7.76
CA LEU A 116 -5.76 -21.16 -7.41
C LEU A 116 -5.42 -21.92 -6.11
N GLN A 117 -6.40 -22.17 -5.23
CA GLN A 117 -6.11 -22.84 -3.95
C GLN A 117 -5.53 -24.23 -4.08
N GLU A 118 -5.81 -24.93 -5.19
CA GLU A 118 -5.29 -26.26 -5.47
C GLU A 118 -3.88 -26.26 -6.10
N GLU A 119 -3.46 -25.10 -6.62
CA GLU A 119 -2.16 -24.95 -7.28
C GLU A 119 -1.08 -24.36 -6.36
N ILE A 120 -1.50 -23.78 -5.21
CA ILE A 120 -0.57 -23.14 -4.28
C ILE A 120 0.00 -24.15 -3.29
N GLU A 121 1.32 -24.30 -3.32
CA GLU A 121 2.03 -25.08 -2.31
C GLU A 121 2.17 -24.31 -0.99
N PRO A 122 2.04 -25.00 0.17
CA PRO A 122 2.22 -24.35 1.46
C PRO A 122 3.68 -23.97 1.68
N LEU A 123 3.92 -22.79 2.26
CA LEU A 123 5.26 -22.36 2.67
C LEU A 123 5.78 -23.11 3.90
N VAL A 124 4.89 -23.71 4.69
CA VAL A 124 5.20 -24.52 5.87
C VAL A 124 4.29 -25.76 5.88
N TYR A 125 4.78 -26.88 6.36
CA TYR A 125 4.05 -28.14 6.37
C TYR A 125 3.55 -28.47 7.78
N GLY A 126 2.39 -29.15 7.90
CA GLY A 126 1.80 -29.53 9.18
C GLY A 126 0.40 -30.11 9.06
N GLY A 127 -0.49 -29.73 9.95
CA GLY A 127 -1.89 -30.20 9.96
C GLY A 127 -2.74 -29.61 8.83
N GLY A 128 -3.99 -30.09 8.71
CA GLY A 128 -4.91 -29.71 7.61
C GLY A 128 -5.63 -28.37 7.78
N GLN A 129 -5.18 -27.49 8.68
CA GLN A 129 -5.80 -26.18 8.85
C GLN A 129 -5.73 -25.38 7.56
N GLN A 130 -6.79 -24.62 7.27
CA GLN A 130 -6.94 -23.85 6.03
C GLN A 130 -6.64 -24.67 4.77
N LYS A 131 -7.17 -25.88 4.71
CA LYS A 131 -6.96 -26.84 3.61
C LYS A 131 -5.48 -27.23 3.39
N GLY A 132 -4.63 -27.13 4.41
CA GLY A 132 -3.21 -27.40 4.32
C GLY A 132 -2.36 -26.24 3.76
N ILE A 133 -2.96 -25.21 3.19
CA ILE A 133 -2.22 -24.05 2.63
C ILE A 133 -1.45 -23.31 3.74
N ARG A 134 -2.08 -23.16 4.92
CA ARG A 134 -1.44 -22.57 6.08
C ARG A 134 -1.75 -23.39 7.32
N PRO A 135 -0.97 -24.42 7.63
CA PRO A 135 -1.15 -25.29 8.78
C PRO A 135 -0.84 -24.57 10.11
N GLY A 136 -1.23 -25.21 11.19
CA GLY A 136 -1.07 -24.73 12.56
C GLY A 136 -2.35 -24.17 13.15
N THR A 137 -2.50 -24.32 14.47
CA THR A 137 -3.67 -23.85 15.21
C THR A 137 -3.88 -22.36 15.01
N LEU A 138 -5.11 -21.97 14.66
CA LEU A 138 -5.44 -20.57 14.43
C LEU A 138 -5.44 -19.78 15.74
N PRO A 139 -4.89 -18.57 15.76
CA PRO A 139 -4.95 -17.67 16.91
C PRO A 139 -6.37 -17.07 17.02
N THR A 140 -7.32 -17.81 17.55
CA THR A 140 -8.75 -17.46 17.57
C THR A 140 -9.04 -16.02 18.01
N PRO A 141 -8.44 -15.49 19.11
CA PRO A 141 -8.68 -14.09 19.50
C PRO A 141 -8.29 -13.08 18.43
N LEU A 142 -7.17 -13.32 17.72
CA LEU A 142 -6.73 -12.44 16.64
C LEU A 142 -7.63 -12.57 15.41
N CYS A 143 -8.08 -13.78 15.10
CA CYS A 143 -9.04 -14.02 13.99
C CYS A 143 -10.36 -13.29 14.23
N VAL A 144 -10.91 -13.36 15.45
CA VAL A 144 -12.13 -12.65 15.83
C VAL A 144 -11.92 -11.13 15.75
N GLY A 145 -10.79 -10.64 16.25
CA GLY A 145 -10.45 -9.22 16.15
C GLY A 145 -10.32 -8.73 14.71
N LEU A 146 -9.70 -9.53 13.82
CA LEU A 146 -9.61 -9.22 12.39
C LEU A 146 -10.99 -9.20 11.73
N ALA A 147 -11.86 -10.18 12.05
CA ALA A 147 -13.22 -10.23 11.52
C ALA A 147 -14.02 -9.00 11.94
N SER A 148 -14.01 -8.66 13.24
CA SER A 148 -14.69 -7.45 13.75
C SER A 148 -14.19 -6.16 13.08
N ALA A 149 -12.88 -6.06 12.84
CA ALA A 149 -12.29 -4.93 12.11
C ALA A 149 -12.76 -4.90 10.65
N SER A 150 -12.84 -6.07 9.98
CA SER A 150 -13.34 -6.18 8.62
C SER A 150 -14.80 -5.76 8.50
N ASP A 151 -15.64 -6.19 9.44
CA ASP A 151 -17.05 -5.78 9.50
C ASP A 151 -17.17 -4.26 9.68
N TYR A 152 -16.37 -3.69 10.58
CA TYR A 152 -16.36 -2.25 10.80
C TYR A 152 -15.95 -1.45 9.56
N VAL A 153 -14.81 -1.76 8.94
CA VAL A 153 -14.33 -0.98 7.77
C VAL A 153 -15.24 -1.12 6.55
N SER A 154 -16.08 -2.16 6.51
CA SER A 154 -17.09 -2.37 5.48
C SER A 154 -18.44 -1.71 5.80
N SER A 155 -18.60 -1.13 6.98
CA SER A 155 -19.86 -0.56 7.45
C SER A 155 -20.13 0.84 6.85
N PRO A 156 -21.40 1.29 6.81
CA PRO A 156 -21.75 2.67 6.47
C PRO A 156 -21.11 3.70 7.40
N GLU A 157 -20.93 3.35 8.69
CA GLU A 157 -20.25 4.23 9.65
C GLU A 157 -18.79 4.48 9.25
N ALA A 158 -18.05 3.46 8.86
CA ALA A 158 -16.67 3.62 8.39
C ALA A 158 -16.61 4.46 7.11
N SER A 159 -17.60 4.37 6.24
CA SER A 159 -17.69 5.22 5.04
C SER A 159 -17.86 6.70 5.42
N HIS A 160 -18.71 6.99 6.39
CA HIS A 160 -18.87 8.34 6.94
C HIS A 160 -17.58 8.85 7.60
N LYS A 161 -16.90 7.99 8.36
CA LYS A 161 -15.61 8.32 9.00
C LYS A 161 -14.51 8.62 7.98
N ARG A 162 -14.46 7.90 6.86
CA ARG A 162 -13.53 8.23 5.76
C ARG A 162 -13.77 9.64 5.20
N GLU A 163 -15.03 10.07 5.11
CA GLU A 163 -15.37 11.41 4.63
C GLU A 163 -15.01 12.51 5.67
N GLU A 164 -15.25 12.25 6.95
CA GLU A 164 -14.79 13.14 8.02
C GLU A 164 -13.25 13.27 7.99
N LEU A 165 -12.54 12.16 7.83
CA LEU A 165 -11.07 12.13 7.75
C LEU A 165 -10.57 12.92 6.53
N ARG A 166 -11.23 12.80 5.38
CA ARG A 166 -10.94 13.59 4.18
C ARG A 166 -11.07 15.09 4.46
N THR A 167 -12.15 15.49 5.10
CA THR A 167 -12.39 16.89 5.49
C THR A 167 -11.31 17.41 6.45
N LEU A 168 -10.89 16.59 7.42
CA LEU A 168 -9.82 16.96 8.36
C LEU A 168 -8.47 17.07 7.65
N ARG A 169 -8.14 16.15 6.77
CA ARG A 169 -6.93 16.18 5.94
C ARG A 169 -6.87 17.45 5.12
N ASP A 170 -7.93 17.77 4.41
CA ASP A 170 -7.98 18.95 3.52
C ASP A 170 -7.84 20.25 4.32
N ARG A 171 -8.51 20.34 5.46
CA ARG A 171 -8.36 21.48 6.38
C ARG A 171 -6.93 21.61 6.91
N PHE A 172 -6.29 20.49 7.25
CA PHE A 172 -4.90 20.48 7.72
C PHE A 172 -3.93 20.88 6.62
N LEU A 173 -4.07 20.29 5.44
CA LEU A 173 -3.26 20.62 4.27
C LEU A 173 -3.35 22.10 3.91
N ASN A 174 -4.56 22.68 3.89
CA ASN A 174 -4.75 24.09 3.61
C ASN A 174 -4.00 25.00 4.63
N LYS A 175 -3.96 24.58 5.90
CA LYS A 175 -3.19 25.30 6.92
C LYS A 175 -1.68 25.17 6.70
N LEU A 176 -1.19 24.01 6.28
CA LEU A 176 0.23 23.82 5.97
C LEU A 176 0.65 24.65 4.75
N LEU A 177 -0.17 24.68 3.70
CA LEU A 177 0.09 25.48 2.50
C LEU A 177 0.00 27.00 2.73
N ALA A 178 -0.69 27.44 3.79
CA ALA A 178 -0.78 28.84 4.18
C ALA A 178 0.40 29.31 5.05
N LEU A 179 1.31 28.42 5.44
CA LEU A 179 2.54 28.81 6.16
C LEU A 179 3.45 29.64 5.24
N PRO A 180 4.31 30.51 5.79
CA PRO A 180 5.25 31.34 5.02
C PRO A 180 6.46 30.55 4.52
N TYR A 181 6.25 29.32 4.10
CA TYR A 181 7.25 28.40 3.56
C TYR A 181 6.74 27.81 2.24
N SER A 182 7.62 27.66 1.26
CA SER A 182 7.29 26.93 0.04
C SER A 182 7.05 25.45 0.38
N ALA A 183 5.82 25.00 0.18
CA ALA A 183 5.42 23.62 0.46
C ALA A 183 4.80 22.95 -0.77
N ARG A 184 5.13 21.67 -0.99
CA ARG A 184 4.65 20.88 -2.13
C ARG A 184 4.08 19.56 -1.67
N LEU A 185 2.85 19.24 -2.10
CA LEU A 185 2.23 17.93 -1.92
C LEU A 185 2.80 16.93 -2.95
N PHE A 186 3.19 15.74 -2.49
CA PHE A 186 3.70 14.66 -3.34
C PHE A 186 2.64 13.57 -3.53
N GLY A 187 2.65 12.91 -4.70
CA GLY A 187 1.71 11.85 -5.06
C GLY A 187 0.45 12.36 -5.77
N ALA A 188 -0.60 11.56 -5.79
CA ALA A 188 -1.84 11.84 -6.50
C ALA A 188 -2.61 13.03 -5.92
N GLU A 189 -3.54 13.57 -6.74
CA GLU A 189 -4.52 14.58 -6.31
C GLU A 189 -5.38 14.05 -5.15
N LEU A 190 -6.03 14.98 -4.43
CA LEU A 190 -6.76 14.65 -3.19
C LEU A 190 -7.89 13.64 -3.37
N GLU A 191 -8.53 13.62 -4.54
CA GLU A 191 -9.61 12.71 -4.89
C GLU A 191 -9.13 11.26 -5.08
N ASN A 192 -7.89 11.09 -5.58
CA ASN A 192 -7.25 9.81 -5.88
C ASN A 192 -6.22 9.42 -4.82
N ARG A 193 -6.43 9.88 -3.60
CA ARG A 193 -5.52 9.69 -2.46
C ARG A 193 -6.24 9.11 -1.25
N HIS A 194 -5.52 8.31 -0.47
CA HIS A 194 -5.97 7.86 0.84
C HIS A 194 -6.49 9.05 1.68
N PRO A 195 -7.71 8.98 2.24
CA PRO A 195 -8.35 10.13 2.90
C PRO A 195 -7.55 10.70 4.08
N GLY A 196 -6.74 9.89 4.75
CA GLY A 196 -5.91 10.32 5.88
C GLY A 196 -4.43 10.53 5.53
N ASN A 197 -4.05 10.55 4.24
CA ASN A 197 -2.65 10.73 3.85
C ASN A 197 -2.33 12.16 3.43
N ILE A 198 -1.21 12.67 3.95
CA ILE A 198 -0.51 13.84 3.44
C ILE A 198 0.97 13.47 3.30
N SER A 199 1.51 13.57 2.09
CA SER A 199 2.94 13.50 1.82
C SER A 199 3.37 14.87 1.33
N ILE A 200 4.13 15.62 2.12
CA ILE A 200 4.43 17.04 1.88
C ILE A 200 5.91 17.32 2.13
N GLY A 201 6.52 18.09 1.26
CA GLY A 201 7.88 18.61 1.45
C GLY A 201 7.87 20.12 1.62
N PHE A 202 8.84 20.63 2.36
CA PHE A 202 9.09 22.06 2.56
C PHE A 202 10.45 22.40 1.97
N GLU A 203 10.48 23.28 0.99
CA GLU A 203 11.69 23.66 0.28
C GLU A 203 12.77 24.20 1.24
N GLY A 204 13.99 23.66 1.14
CA GLY A 204 15.11 24.07 1.98
C GLY A 204 15.05 23.56 3.43
N LEU A 205 14.07 22.73 3.80
CA LEU A 205 13.97 22.13 5.14
C LEU A 205 14.12 20.62 5.09
N ASN A 206 14.88 20.09 6.05
CA ASN A 206 15.01 18.63 6.22
C ASN A 206 13.89 18.10 7.10
N ALA A 207 13.24 17.01 6.66
CA ALA A 207 12.11 16.41 7.38
C ALA A 207 12.49 15.86 8.75
N GLN A 208 13.72 15.38 8.95
CA GLN A 208 14.20 14.89 10.24
C GLN A 208 14.35 16.04 11.25
N ASP A 209 14.84 17.19 10.79
CA ASP A 209 14.96 18.40 11.64
C ASP A 209 13.59 18.90 12.08
N ILE A 210 12.61 18.94 11.14
CA ILE A 210 11.22 19.29 11.45
C ILE A 210 10.64 18.34 12.49
N LEU A 211 10.82 17.01 12.32
CA LEU A 211 10.30 16.03 13.27
C LEU A 211 11.00 16.15 14.62
N GLY A 212 12.32 16.34 14.66
CA GLY A 212 13.08 16.53 15.88
C GLY A 212 12.60 17.74 16.69
N ALA A 213 12.29 18.84 15.99
CA ALA A 213 11.78 20.06 16.62
C ALA A 213 10.33 19.94 17.14
N LEU A 214 9.51 19.07 16.51
CA LEU A 214 8.08 18.94 16.83
C LEU A 214 7.76 17.77 17.77
N GLN A 215 8.70 16.87 18.04
CA GLN A 215 8.47 15.79 19.01
C GLN A 215 8.34 16.36 20.44
N PRO A 216 7.49 15.75 21.29
CA PRO A 216 6.55 14.63 21.03
C PRO A 216 5.16 15.09 20.51
N ARG A 217 5.03 16.32 20.02
CA ARG A 217 3.73 16.95 19.66
C ARG A 217 3.17 16.46 18.33
N LEU A 218 4.02 15.95 17.43
CA LEU A 218 3.65 15.45 16.12
C LEU A 218 4.12 14.02 15.93
N ALA A 219 3.21 13.14 15.52
CA ALA A 219 3.50 11.80 15.03
C ALA A 219 3.48 11.81 13.49
N ALA A 220 4.65 11.73 12.88
CA ALA A 220 4.82 11.67 11.44
C ALA A 220 6.10 10.88 11.12
N SER A 221 6.33 10.56 9.86
CA SER A 221 7.55 9.88 9.42
C SER A 221 8.19 10.59 8.23
N THR A 222 9.47 10.32 7.99
CA THR A 222 10.24 10.83 6.85
C THR A 222 10.10 9.97 5.59
N GLY A 223 9.07 9.13 5.47
CA GLY A 223 8.91 8.19 4.35
C GLY A 223 9.91 7.02 4.36
N SER A 224 11.13 7.24 4.82
CA SER A 224 12.21 6.23 4.85
C SER A 224 12.21 5.34 6.10
N ALA A 225 11.20 5.41 6.96
CA ALA A 225 11.17 4.77 8.29
C ALA A 225 11.22 3.22 8.31
N CYS A 226 11.23 2.56 7.16
CA CYS A 226 11.20 1.09 7.09
C CYS A 226 12.51 0.43 6.63
N THR A 227 13.57 1.19 6.35
CA THR A 227 14.85 0.61 5.92
C THR A 227 15.89 0.72 7.02
N SER A 228 16.43 -0.43 7.39
CA SER A 228 17.42 -0.65 8.43
C SER A 228 18.62 0.31 8.38
N GLY A 229 18.68 1.28 9.27
CA GLY A 229 19.94 1.83 9.79
C GLY A 229 20.73 2.82 8.95
N ILE A 230 20.48 2.97 7.65
CA ILE A 230 21.09 3.98 6.78
C ILE A 230 19.97 4.86 6.24
N PRO A 231 20.01 6.19 6.40
CA PRO A 231 19.01 7.09 5.84
C PRO A 231 19.18 7.18 4.32
N GLU A 232 18.55 6.25 3.59
CA GLU A 232 18.42 6.40 2.14
C GLU A 232 17.08 7.06 1.83
N PRO A 233 17.02 8.00 0.86
CA PRO A 233 15.78 8.59 0.40
C PRO A 233 14.81 7.50 -0.09
N SER A 234 13.52 7.66 0.22
CA SER A 234 12.47 6.71 -0.16
C SER A 234 12.53 6.35 -1.64
N HIS A 235 12.54 5.04 -1.93
CA HIS A 235 12.46 4.54 -3.31
C HIS A 235 11.13 4.94 -3.99
N VAL A 236 10.05 5.15 -3.22
CA VAL A 236 8.75 5.63 -3.72
C VAL A 236 8.89 7.07 -4.22
N LEU A 237 9.50 7.94 -3.44
CA LEU A 237 9.71 9.34 -3.79
C LEU A 237 10.65 9.48 -5.00
N LYS A 238 11.69 8.67 -5.06
CA LYS A 238 12.57 8.59 -6.25
C LYS A 238 11.81 8.10 -7.49
N ALA A 239 10.92 7.11 -7.35
CA ALA A 239 10.16 6.55 -8.46
C ALA A 239 9.18 7.56 -9.08
N ILE A 240 8.66 8.52 -8.30
CA ILE A 240 7.82 9.61 -8.81
C ILE A 240 8.64 10.82 -9.32
N GLY A 241 9.96 10.68 -9.40
CA GLY A 241 10.87 11.65 -10.03
C GLY A 241 11.38 12.76 -9.10
N LEU A 242 11.28 12.62 -7.78
CA LEU A 242 11.84 13.61 -6.85
C LEU A 242 13.37 13.51 -6.79
N THR A 243 14.02 14.65 -6.68
CA THR A 243 15.44 14.73 -6.34
C THR A 243 15.71 14.22 -4.93
N THR A 244 16.96 13.95 -4.61
CA THR A 244 17.34 13.55 -3.24
C THR A 244 16.95 14.60 -2.21
N GLU A 245 17.16 15.87 -2.49
CA GLU A 245 16.84 16.99 -1.62
C GLU A 245 15.31 17.09 -1.38
N GLU A 246 14.50 17.00 -2.44
CA GLU A 246 13.03 16.97 -2.32
C GLU A 246 12.55 15.77 -1.50
N ALA A 247 13.16 14.59 -1.70
CA ALA A 247 12.80 13.39 -0.97
C ALA A 247 13.18 13.47 0.53
N GLU A 248 14.30 14.11 0.87
CA GLU A 248 14.73 14.37 2.24
C GLU A 248 13.87 15.43 2.95
N SER A 249 13.22 16.32 2.21
CA SER A 249 12.26 17.28 2.76
C SER A 249 10.89 16.68 3.06
N ALA A 250 10.62 15.44 2.60
CA ALA A 250 9.30 14.84 2.61
C ALA A 250 8.89 14.31 3.99
N LEU A 251 7.79 14.83 4.49
CA LEU A 251 7.05 14.32 5.65
C LEU A 251 5.86 13.51 5.18
N SER A 252 5.71 12.28 5.68
CA SER A 252 4.55 11.45 5.46
C SER A 252 3.72 11.35 6.73
N LEU A 253 2.48 11.77 6.62
CA LEU A 253 1.45 11.63 7.65
C LEU A 253 0.37 10.72 7.08
N ILE A 254 0.11 9.63 7.78
CA ILE A 254 -0.99 8.73 7.45
C ILE A 254 -1.71 8.35 8.72
N HIS A 255 -3.03 8.46 8.72
CA HIS A 255 -3.85 8.01 9.83
C HIS A 255 -4.09 6.50 9.69
N ILE A 256 -3.73 5.76 10.74
CA ILE A 256 -3.96 4.32 10.87
C ILE A 256 -4.80 4.06 12.11
#